data_b26704f8ebd2a66d86a0924cb4e16dd0
#
_entry.id   b26704f8ebd2a66d86a0924cb4e16dd0
#
_cell.length_a   1.000
_cell.length_b   1.000
_cell.length_c   1.000
_cell.angle_alpha   90.00
_cell.angle_beta   90.00
_cell.angle_gamma   90.00
#
_symmetry.space_group_name_H-M   'P 1'
#
loop_
_entity.id
_entity.type
_entity.pdbx_description
1 polymer ?
#
loop_
_entity_poly.entity_id
_entity_poly.type
_entity_poly.pdbx_seq_one_letter_code
_entity_poly.pdbx_strand_id
1 'polypeptide(L)'
;MRLTYGFKSKGKFINGLADGLLEIYYPDGSLMTKTLFSNGVYLKDEFYYRNGKLMFTYLKDKRMDIFYDDGQLVMSFNLQTGESSSYHENGNPLFVMTRTKSTLYNENNEALFEVKNGESINIGTTLKELEDGTFEILKNNKIIAKIDDKDETLTYLYSTGEKLMTTSSVSGDTEIFFKNGQTFIKVNGVNSRFYYKDGKLLYESNNGEWKFFDRDGKQIMSNFDNITDVKKLN
;
A
#
# COMPACT_ATOMS: atom_id res chain seq x y z
N MET A 1 22.54 -18.62 5.28
CA MET A 1 21.43 -19.50 4.88
C MET A 1 21.54 -19.73 3.38
N ARG A 2 21.66 -20.95 2.92
CA ARG A 2 21.87 -21.29 1.51
C ARG A 2 20.69 -20.77 0.69
N LEU A 3 20.95 -19.89 -0.29
CA LEU A 3 20.07 -19.72 -1.45
C LEU A 3 20.14 -21.04 -2.25
N THR A 4 19.40 -22.01 -1.78
CA THR A 4 19.26 -23.28 -2.45
C THR A 4 18.10 -23.13 -3.43
N TYR A 5 18.43 -23.39 -4.69
CA TYR A 5 17.59 -23.73 -5.83
C TYR A 5 17.16 -22.60 -6.77
N GLY A 6 17.97 -22.42 -7.81
CA GLY A 6 17.48 -22.07 -9.13
C GLY A 6 17.38 -20.60 -9.47
N PHE A 7 17.70 -19.67 -8.58
CA PHE A 7 17.80 -18.24 -8.95
C PHE A 7 19.02 -18.00 -9.83
N LYS A 8 18.81 -17.31 -10.95
CA LYS A 8 19.89 -16.86 -11.83
C LYS A 8 20.06 -15.36 -11.66
N SER A 9 21.31 -14.87 -11.74
CA SER A 9 21.60 -13.45 -11.74
C SER A 9 22.41 -13.06 -12.96
N LYS A 10 22.24 -11.83 -13.42
CA LYS A 10 22.99 -11.24 -14.52
C LYS A 10 23.30 -9.77 -14.16
N GLY A 11 24.55 -9.39 -14.21
CA GLY A 11 24.97 -8.04 -13.89
C GLY A 11 26.40 -7.77 -14.29
N LYS A 12 26.80 -6.49 -14.22
CA LYS A 12 28.15 -6.04 -14.49
C LYS A 12 28.83 -5.63 -13.20
N PHE A 13 30.09 -6.02 -13.03
CA PHE A 13 30.94 -5.64 -11.91
C PHE A 13 32.19 -4.94 -12.42
N ILE A 14 32.58 -3.84 -11.79
CA ILE A 14 33.82 -3.10 -12.06
C ILE A 14 34.59 -3.04 -10.74
N ASN A 15 35.85 -3.51 -10.76
CA ASN A 15 36.71 -3.57 -9.56
C ASN A 15 36.02 -4.26 -8.35
N GLY A 16 35.20 -5.31 -8.62
CA GLY A 16 34.47 -6.03 -7.58
C GLY A 16 33.21 -5.35 -7.06
N LEU A 17 32.84 -4.18 -7.59
CA LEU A 17 31.64 -3.44 -7.24
C LEU A 17 30.60 -3.59 -8.34
N ALA A 18 29.32 -3.77 -7.97
CA ALA A 18 28.22 -3.75 -8.94
C ALA A 18 28.13 -2.37 -9.61
N ASP A 19 28.05 -2.35 -10.94
CA ASP A 19 27.96 -1.12 -11.75
C ASP A 19 27.02 -1.35 -12.95
N GLY A 20 25.92 -0.61 -13.00
CA GLY A 20 24.84 -0.80 -13.95
C GLY A 20 23.70 -1.67 -13.39
N LEU A 21 22.99 -2.37 -14.27
CA LEU A 21 21.86 -3.21 -13.91
C LEU A 21 22.31 -4.58 -13.41
N LEU A 22 21.78 -4.98 -12.25
CA LEU A 22 21.78 -6.34 -11.73
C LEU A 22 20.36 -6.90 -11.84
N GLU A 23 20.21 -8.00 -12.56
CA GLU A 23 18.95 -8.70 -12.75
C GLU A 23 18.99 -10.03 -11.99
N ILE A 24 17.91 -10.37 -11.28
CA ILE A 24 17.72 -11.66 -10.62
C ILE A 24 16.43 -12.27 -11.18
N TYR A 25 16.46 -13.57 -11.43
CA TYR A 25 15.36 -14.31 -12.05
C TYR A 25 14.83 -15.39 -11.11
N TYR A 26 13.51 -15.61 -11.15
CA TYR A 26 12.87 -16.77 -10.54
C TYR A 26 13.39 -18.09 -11.14
N PRO A 27 13.20 -19.24 -10.46
CA PRO A 27 13.59 -20.53 -11.01
C PRO A 27 12.95 -20.90 -12.35
N ASP A 28 11.77 -20.36 -12.66
CA ASP A 28 11.08 -20.54 -13.93
C ASP A 28 11.64 -19.64 -15.06
N GLY A 29 12.61 -18.78 -14.75
CA GLY A 29 13.25 -17.88 -15.69
C GLY A 29 12.56 -16.52 -15.86
N SER A 30 11.42 -16.28 -15.21
CA SER A 30 10.81 -14.96 -15.17
C SER A 30 11.65 -13.98 -14.35
N LEU A 31 11.64 -12.70 -14.72
CA LEU A 31 12.39 -11.67 -14.02
C LEU A 31 11.80 -11.45 -12.62
N MET A 32 12.65 -11.46 -11.60
CA MET A 32 12.27 -11.20 -10.20
C MET A 32 12.61 -9.77 -9.79
N THR A 33 13.86 -9.34 -10.05
CA THR A 33 14.30 -7.97 -9.69
C THR A 33 15.19 -7.36 -10.76
N LYS A 34 15.15 -6.02 -10.82
CA LYS A 34 16.17 -5.18 -11.45
C LYS A 34 16.66 -4.16 -10.46
N THR A 35 17.93 -4.21 -10.14
CA THR A 35 18.59 -3.23 -9.27
C THR A 35 19.60 -2.44 -10.05
N LEU A 36 19.52 -1.11 -9.96
CA LEU A 36 20.50 -0.21 -10.58
C LEU A 36 21.55 0.18 -9.54
N PHE A 37 22.81 -0.05 -9.88
CA PHE A 37 23.98 0.36 -9.10
C PHE A 37 24.84 1.37 -9.88
N SER A 38 25.57 2.20 -9.12
CA SER A 38 26.68 3.00 -9.64
C SER A 38 27.83 2.90 -8.65
N ASN A 39 28.98 2.35 -9.08
CA ASN A 39 30.15 2.12 -8.23
C ASN A 39 29.83 1.42 -6.90
N GLY A 40 29.00 0.38 -6.94
CA GLY A 40 28.54 -0.34 -5.74
C GLY A 40 27.48 0.38 -4.92
N VAL A 41 27.13 1.61 -5.27
CA VAL A 41 26.04 2.35 -4.61
C VAL A 41 24.72 2.00 -5.25
N TYR A 42 23.81 1.51 -4.45
CA TYR A 42 22.43 1.22 -4.80
C TYR A 42 21.65 2.51 -5.12
N LEU A 43 20.91 2.53 -6.23
CA LEU A 43 20.16 3.70 -6.72
C LEU A 43 18.67 3.44 -6.87
N LYS A 44 18.28 2.28 -7.42
CA LYS A 44 16.90 1.93 -7.73
C LYS A 44 16.69 0.44 -7.67
N ASP A 45 15.52 0.01 -7.14
CA ASP A 45 15.01 -1.34 -7.25
C ASP A 45 13.67 -1.38 -7.96
N GLU A 46 13.48 -2.46 -8.72
CA GLU A 46 12.24 -2.88 -9.31
C GLU A 46 12.04 -4.36 -9.02
N PHE A 47 10.90 -4.71 -8.43
CA PHE A 47 10.50 -6.08 -8.18
C PHE A 47 9.29 -6.42 -9.05
N TYR A 48 9.25 -7.64 -9.55
CA TYR A 48 8.27 -8.08 -10.52
C TYR A 48 7.52 -9.31 -10.04
N TYR A 49 6.23 -9.35 -10.33
CA TYR A 49 5.44 -10.57 -10.26
C TYR A 49 5.92 -11.57 -11.30
N ARG A 50 5.58 -12.86 -11.13
CA ARG A 50 5.91 -13.91 -12.11
C ARG A 50 5.29 -13.68 -13.49
N ASN A 51 4.19 -12.93 -13.57
CA ASN A 51 3.57 -12.53 -14.84
C ASN A 51 4.30 -11.38 -15.56
N GLY A 52 5.44 -10.92 -15.02
CA GLY A 52 6.26 -9.84 -15.56
C GLY A 52 5.75 -8.42 -15.27
N LYS A 53 4.63 -8.28 -14.55
CA LYS A 53 4.17 -6.97 -14.11
C LYS A 53 4.99 -6.48 -12.92
N LEU A 54 5.16 -5.17 -12.82
CA LEU A 54 5.83 -4.52 -11.71
C LEU A 54 5.01 -4.71 -10.43
N MET A 55 5.66 -5.12 -9.35
CA MET A 55 5.08 -5.28 -8.03
C MET A 55 5.42 -4.12 -7.11
N PHE A 56 6.68 -3.68 -7.16
CA PHE A 56 7.21 -2.68 -6.27
C PHE A 56 8.35 -1.95 -6.95
N THR A 57 8.46 -0.64 -6.72
CA THR A 57 9.64 0.14 -7.08
C THR A 57 10.12 0.95 -5.89
N TYR A 58 11.42 1.04 -5.75
CA TYR A 58 12.07 1.91 -4.79
C TYR A 58 13.14 2.73 -5.48
N LEU A 59 12.97 4.03 -5.54
CA LEU A 59 13.98 4.97 -5.96
C LEU A 59 14.62 5.55 -4.70
N LYS A 60 15.91 5.27 -4.51
CA LYS A 60 16.65 5.59 -3.28
C LYS A 60 16.35 7.01 -2.79
N ASP A 61 15.92 7.10 -1.52
CA ASP A 61 15.64 8.33 -0.78
C ASP A 61 14.63 9.28 -1.46
N LYS A 62 13.87 8.80 -2.46
CA LYS A 62 12.92 9.64 -3.21
C LYS A 62 11.51 9.09 -3.19
N ARG A 63 11.31 7.87 -3.67
CA ARG A 63 9.96 7.36 -3.93
C ARG A 63 9.88 5.85 -3.79
N MET A 64 8.73 5.39 -3.32
CA MET A 64 8.33 3.99 -3.27
C MET A 64 6.93 3.86 -3.87
N ASP A 65 6.73 2.91 -4.78
CA ASP A 65 5.42 2.60 -5.36
C ASP A 65 5.13 1.11 -5.23
N ILE A 66 3.88 0.76 -4.97
CA ILE A 66 3.36 -0.61 -4.86
C ILE A 66 2.26 -0.80 -5.90
N PHE A 67 2.28 -1.91 -6.61
CA PHE A 67 1.34 -2.22 -7.68
C PHE A 67 0.66 -3.57 -7.45
N TYR A 68 -0.55 -3.73 -7.97
CA TYR A 68 -1.18 -5.03 -8.13
C TYR A 68 -0.55 -5.83 -9.27
N ASP A 69 -0.86 -7.12 -9.31
CA ASP A 69 -0.39 -8.04 -10.36
C ASP A 69 -1.07 -7.84 -11.73
N ASP A 70 -2.08 -6.96 -11.80
CA ASP A 70 -2.62 -6.43 -13.06
C ASP A 70 -1.91 -5.16 -13.54
N GLY A 71 -0.99 -4.60 -12.71
CA GLY A 71 -0.20 -3.40 -12.97
C GLY A 71 -0.83 -2.09 -12.49
N GLN A 72 -1.99 -2.13 -11.82
CA GLN A 72 -2.58 -0.93 -11.22
C GLN A 72 -1.77 -0.47 -10.01
N LEU A 73 -1.60 0.85 -9.87
CA LEU A 73 -0.94 1.44 -8.71
C LEU A 73 -1.83 1.33 -7.47
N VAL A 74 -1.31 0.69 -6.42
CA VAL A 74 -1.96 0.56 -5.11
C VAL A 74 -1.68 1.77 -4.25
N MET A 75 -0.39 2.13 -4.17
CA MET A 75 0.10 3.15 -3.26
C MET A 75 1.41 3.75 -3.73
N SER A 76 1.61 5.01 -3.41
CA SER A 76 2.84 5.76 -3.68
C SER A 76 3.26 6.55 -2.44
N PHE A 77 4.56 6.56 -2.15
CA PHE A 77 5.17 7.33 -1.07
C PHE A 77 6.28 8.21 -1.63
N ASN A 78 6.28 9.47 -1.26
CA ASN A 78 7.41 10.38 -1.43
C ASN A 78 8.25 10.35 -0.16
N LEU A 79 9.40 9.73 -0.20
CA LEU A 79 10.28 9.54 0.96
C LEU A 79 10.96 10.83 1.43
N GLN A 80 11.01 11.87 0.56
CA GLN A 80 11.60 13.16 0.91
C GLN A 80 10.61 14.07 1.62
N THR A 81 9.34 14.02 1.21
CA THR A 81 8.29 14.89 1.75
C THR A 81 7.43 14.20 2.81
N GLY A 82 7.42 12.86 2.85
CA GLY A 82 6.52 12.05 3.67
C GLY A 82 5.10 11.98 3.12
N GLU A 83 4.87 12.50 1.91
CA GLU A 83 3.56 12.47 1.26
C GLU A 83 3.26 11.07 0.73
N SER A 84 2.00 10.67 0.80
CA SER A 84 1.54 9.38 0.29
C SER A 84 0.19 9.47 -0.39
N SER A 85 -0.06 8.54 -1.29
CA SER A 85 -1.36 8.39 -1.95
C SER A 85 -1.67 6.92 -2.13
N SER A 86 -2.91 6.52 -1.84
CA SER A 86 -3.47 5.23 -2.24
C SER A 86 -4.61 5.43 -3.23
N TYR A 87 -4.96 4.38 -3.95
CA TYR A 87 -5.86 4.48 -5.10
C TYR A 87 -6.95 3.42 -5.06
N HIS A 88 -8.14 3.79 -5.55
CA HIS A 88 -9.23 2.87 -5.86
C HIS A 88 -8.89 2.01 -7.07
N GLU A 89 -9.64 0.94 -7.28
CA GLU A 89 -9.50 0.04 -8.44
C GLU A 89 -9.68 0.74 -9.79
N ASN A 90 -10.40 1.84 -9.84
CA ASN A 90 -10.58 2.65 -11.06
C ASN A 90 -9.44 3.66 -11.29
N GLY A 91 -8.41 3.66 -10.43
CA GLY A 91 -7.26 4.57 -10.49
C GLY A 91 -7.49 5.95 -9.87
N ASN A 92 -8.70 6.26 -9.41
CA ASN A 92 -8.95 7.51 -8.67
C ASN A 92 -8.30 7.45 -7.29
N PRO A 93 -7.87 8.60 -6.74
CA PRO A 93 -7.35 8.68 -5.37
C PRO A 93 -8.36 8.11 -4.37
N LEU A 94 -7.88 7.30 -3.43
CA LEU A 94 -8.61 6.84 -2.26
C LEU A 94 -8.25 7.69 -1.04
N PHE A 95 -6.96 7.78 -0.74
CA PHE A 95 -6.45 8.58 0.36
C PHE A 95 -5.19 9.32 -0.09
N VAL A 96 -5.16 10.62 0.15
CA VAL A 96 -4.01 11.47 -0.16
C VAL A 96 -3.56 12.17 1.10
N MET A 97 -2.31 12.00 1.46
CA MET A 97 -1.66 12.65 2.59
C MET A 97 -0.50 13.51 2.09
N THR A 98 -0.53 14.79 2.44
CA THR A 98 0.55 15.74 2.28
C THR A 98 1.05 16.20 3.64
N ARG A 99 2.06 17.07 3.71
CA ARG A 99 2.57 17.61 4.98
C ARG A 99 1.51 18.34 5.82
N THR A 100 0.54 18.95 5.16
CA THR A 100 -0.43 19.84 5.82
C THR A 100 -1.87 19.38 5.65
N LYS A 101 -2.12 18.39 4.80
CA LYS A 101 -3.48 18.00 4.43
C LYS A 101 -3.57 16.49 4.23
N SER A 102 -4.67 15.90 4.74
CA SER A 102 -5.07 14.52 4.46
C SER A 102 -6.51 14.53 3.97
N THR A 103 -6.79 13.77 2.90
CA THR A 103 -8.13 13.70 2.31
C THR A 103 -8.45 12.25 1.96
N LEU A 104 -9.63 11.80 2.38
CA LEU A 104 -10.26 10.55 1.95
C LEU A 104 -11.26 10.85 0.84
N TYR A 105 -11.25 10.07 -0.22
CA TYR A 105 -12.14 10.20 -1.37
C TYR A 105 -12.95 8.92 -1.58
N ASN A 106 -14.15 9.06 -2.13
CA ASN A 106 -14.86 7.93 -2.72
C ASN A 106 -14.34 7.63 -4.14
N GLU A 107 -14.85 6.57 -4.76
CA GLU A 107 -14.45 6.12 -6.10
C GLU A 107 -14.80 7.10 -7.23
N ASN A 108 -15.63 8.12 -6.97
CA ASN A 108 -15.98 9.20 -7.88
C ASN A 108 -15.12 10.46 -7.68
N ASN A 109 -14.05 10.34 -6.87
CA ASN A 109 -13.17 11.46 -6.52
C ASN A 109 -13.87 12.60 -5.73
N GLU A 110 -14.93 12.26 -4.98
CA GLU A 110 -15.58 13.19 -4.06
C GLU A 110 -14.94 13.05 -2.67
N ALA A 111 -14.51 14.16 -2.08
CA ALA A 111 -13.95 14.16 -0.72
C ALA A 111 -15.02 13.79 0.31
N LEU A 112 -14.73 12.76 1.11
CA LEU A 112 -15.56 12.28 2.22
C LEU A 112 -15.08 12.84 3.56
N PHE A 113 -13.79 13.10 3.68
CA PHE A 113 -13.15 13.61 4.88
C PHE A 113 -11.91 14.40 4.52
N GLU A 114 -11.67 15.50 5.22
CA GLU A 114 -10.47 16.31 5.04
C GLU A 114 -9.96 16.84 6.39
N VAL A 115 -8.65 16.70 6.61
CA VAL A 115 -7.91 17.35 7.71
C VAL A 115 -6.88 18.29 7.11
N LYS A 116 -6.76 19.48 7.64
CA LYS A 116 -5.72 20.44 7.27
C LYS A 116 -5.08 21.02 8.53
N ASN A 117 -3.75 20.93 8.62
CA ASN A 117 -2.98 21.37 9.79
C ASN A 117 -3.46 20.78 11.13
N GLY A 118 -3.96 19.53 11.09
CA GLY A 118 -4.48 18.84 12.28
C GLY A 118 -5.95 19.13 12.60
N GLU A 119 -6.61 20.01 11.86
CA GLU A 119 -8.02 20.37 12.07
C GLU A 119 -8.91 19.75 10.98
N SER A 120 -10.04 19.17 11.41
CA SER A 120 -11.07 18.67 10.47
C SER A 120 -11.72 19.83 9.73
N ILE A 121 -11.77 19.73 8.41
CA ILE A 121 -12.39 20.73 7.56
C ILE A 121 -13.83 20.31 7.26
N ASN A 122 -14.77 21.24 7.48
CA ASN A 122 -16.15 21.05 7.04
C ASN A 122 -16.22 21.10 5.50
N ILE A 123 -16.47 19.96 4.89
CA ILE A 123 -16.60 19.78 3.44
C ILE A 123 -18.06 19.89 2.95
N GLY A 124 -18.91 20.58 3.69
CA GLY A 124 -20.33 20.74 3.39
C GLY A 124 -21.18 19.55 3.88
N THR A 125 -20.82 19.00 5.05
CA THR A 125 -21.52 17.88 5.67
C THR A 125 -22.50 18.33 6.72
N THR A 126 -23.56 17.52 6.93
CA THR A 126 -24.53 17.65 8.02
C THR A 126 -24.63 16.34 8.79
N LEU A 127 -24.87 16.44 10.09
CA LEU A 127 -25.06 15.31 10.99
C LEU A 127 -26.56 15.10 11.21
N LYS A 128 -27.03 13.84 11.16
CA LYS A 128 -28.38 13.42 11.45
C LYS A 128 -28.33 12.29 12.47
N GLU A 129 -28.99 12.49 13.62
CA GLU A 129 -29.18 11.46 14.62
C GLU A 129 -30.36 10.56 14.25
N LEU A 130 -30.22 9.26 14.50
CA LEU A 130 -31.26 8.25 14.29
C LEU A 130 -31.84 7.78 15.63
N GLU A 131 -33.03 7.17 15.61
CA GLU A 131 -33.76 6.71 16.80
C GLU A 131 -33.02 5.64 17.61
N ASP A 132 -32.11 4.88 16.97
CA ASP A 132 -31.29 3.84 17.60
C ASP A 132 -30.01 4.37 18.26
N GLY A 133 -29.77 5.69 18.21
CA GLY A 133 -28.59 6.35 18.75
C GLY A 133 -27.37 6.32 17.83
N THR A 134 -27.53 5.87 16.58
CA THR A 134 -26.49 6.02 15.56
C THR A 134 -26.61 7.37 14.87
N PHE A 135 -25.53 7.80 14.20
CA PHE A 135 -25.51 9.06 13.43
C PHE A 135 -25.18 8.80 11.97
N GLU A 136 -25.82 9.55 11.10
CA GLU A 136 -25.50 9.61 9.68
C GLU A 136 -24.84 10.94 9.34
N ILE A 137 -23.72 10.90 8.61
CA ILE A 137 -23.09 12.08 8.03
C ILE A 137 -23.52 12.16 6.56
N LEU A 138 -24.16 13.27 6.22
CA LEU A 138 -24.70 13.51 4.89
C LEU A 138 -23.91 14.62 4.18
N LYS A 139 -23.74 14.46 2.86
CA LYS A 139 -23.24 15.48 1.94
C LYS A 139 -24.13 15.49 0.69
N ASN A 140 -24.67 16.67 0.34
CA ASN A 140 -25.62 16.79 -0.77
C ASN A 140 -26.82 15.82 -0.65
N ASN A 141 -27.36 15.65 0.56
CA ASN A 141 -28.44 14.71 0.91
C ASN A 141 -28.12 13.22 0.68
N LYS A 142 -26.84 12.85 0.48
CA LYS A 142 -26.40 11.46 0.42
C LYS A 142 -25.65 11.11 1.70
N ILE A 143 -25.90 9.92 2.24
CA ILE A 143 -25.15 9.40 3.37
C ILE A 143 -23.74 9.04 2.88
N ILE A 144 -22.72 9.64 3.49
CA ILE A 144 -21.31 9.40 3.16
C ILE A 144 -20.57 8.66 4.28
N ALA A 145 -21.11 8.72 5.50
CA ALA A 145 -20.57 7.98 6.64
C ALA A 145 -21.64 7.72 7.71
N LYS A 146 -21.34 6.78 8.60
CA LYS A 146 -22.14 6.44 9.79
C LYS A 146 -21.25 6.37 11.01
N ILE A 147 -21.76 6.85 12.14
CA ILE A 147 -21.14 6.71 13.45
C ILE A 147 -22.00 5.76 14.25
N ASP A 148 -21.40 4.74 14.82
CA ASP A 148 -22.03 3.82 15.78
C ASP A 148 -21.34 4.03 17.13
N ASP A 149 -22.04 4.68 18.06
CA ASP A 149 -21.49 4.97 19.39
C ASP A 149 -21.38 3.71 20.26
N LYS A 150 -22.17 2.67 20.00
CA LYS A 150 -22.12 1.40 20.76
C LYS A 150 -20.88 0.60 20.42
N ASP A 151 -20.56 0.55 19.13
CA ASP A 151 -19.39 -0.14 18.61
C ASP A 151 -18.16 0.79 18.53
N GLU A 152 -18.34 2.07 18.91
CA GLU A 152 -17.29 3.10 18.87
C GLU A 152 -16.58 3.17 17.51
N THR A 153 -17.39 3.12 16.43
CA THR A 153 -16.87 3.07 15.06
C THR A 153 -17.41 4.19 14.19
N LEU A 154 -16.54 4.67 13.30
CA LEU A 154 -16.89 5.56 12.20
C LEU A 154 -16.68 4.80 10.89
N THR A 155 -17.75 4.66 10.09
CA THR A 155 -17.73 3.97 8.81
C THR A 155 -18.02 4.93 7.68
N TYR A 156 -17.06 5.14 6.76
CA TYR A 156 -17.25 5.82 5.48
C TYR A 156 -17.76 4.87 4.43
N LEU A 157 -18.54 5.39 3.49
CA LEU A 157 -19.21 4.61 2.46
C LEU A 157 -18.73 4.97 1.05
N TYR A 158 -18.75 3.99 0.15
CA TYR A 158 -18.76 4.21 -1.29
C TYR A 158 -20.02 4.98 -1.72
N SER A 159 -20.00 5.59 -2.88
CA SER A 159 -21.17 6.32 -3.43
C SER A 159 -22.40 5.43 -3.61
N THR A 160 -22.23 4.14 -3.65
CA THR A 160 -23.26 3.10 -3.80
C THR A 160 -23.73 2.50 -2.47
N GLY A 161 -23.11 2.92 -1.33
CA GLY A 161 -23.55 2.59 0.01
C GLY A 161 -22.80 1.44 0.70
N GLU A 162 -21.89 0.74 0.01
CA GLU A 162 -21.04 -0.29 0.61
C GLU A 162 -19.99 0.36 1.52
N LYS A 163 -19.46 -0.40 2.48
CA LYS A 163 -18.38 0.07 3.36
C LYS A 163 -17.12 0.37 2.54
N LEU A 164 -16.57 1.57 2.70
CA LEU A 164 -15.28 1.97 2.16
C LEU A 164 -14.18 1.88 3.21
N MET A 165 -14.42 2.44 4.40
CA MET A 165 -13.46 2.46 5.49
C MET A 165 -14.19 2.43 6.83
N THR A 166 -13.68 1.65 7.77
CA THR A 166 -14.13 1.67 9.18
C THR A 166 -12.94 1.99 10.06
N THR A 167 -13.11 2.87 11.01
CA THR A 167 -12.09 3.19 12.02
C THR A 167 -12.71 3.15 13.41
N SER A 168 -11.98 2.57 14.39
CA SER A 168 -12.35 2.62 15.79
C SER A 168 -11.97 3.97 16.39
N SER A 169 -12.90 4.60 17.11
CA SER A 169 -12.63 5.86 17.83
C SER A 169 -11.76 5.63 19.09
N VAL A 170 -11.69 4.39 19.59
CA VAL A 170 -10.94 4.02 20.79
C VAL A 170 -9.51 3.58 20.46
N SER A 171 -9.36 2.58 19.58
CA SER A 171 -8.04 2.02 19.27
C SER A 171 -7.34 2.73 18.10
N GLY A 172 -8.08 3.46 17.26
CA GLY A 172 -7.60 4.01 16.00
C GLY A 172 -7.38 2.96 14.90
N ASP A 173 -7.75 1.69 15.17
CA ASP A 173 -7.65 0.63 14.19
C ASP A 173 -8.51 0.96 12.98
N THR A 174 -7.93 0.81 11.80
CA THR A 174 -8.58 1.20 10.55
C THR A 174 -8.58 0.03 9.57
N GLU A 175 -9.72 -0.19 8.95
CA GLU A 175 -9.89 -1.17 7.89
C GLU A 175 -10.53 -0.51 6.67
N ILE A 176 -9.90 -0.66 5.51
CA ILE A 176 -10.37 -0.16 4.21
C ILE A 176 -10.79 -1.37 3.38
N PHE A 177 -11.88 -1.25 2.66
CA PHE A 177 -12.49 -2.33 1.90
C PHE A 177 -12.46 -2.04 0.40
N PHE A 178 -12.33 -3.08 -0.40
CA PHE A 178 -12.75 -3.04 -1.80
C PHE A 178 -14.26 -2.94 -1.90
N LYS A 179 -14.77 -2.50 -3.04
CA LYS A 179 -16.21 -2.37 -3.27
C LYS A 179 -16.96 -3.72 -3.20
N ASN A 180 -16.27 -4.85 -3.37
CA ASN A 180 -16.84 -6.19 -3.19
C ASN A 180 -16.92 -6.62 -1.71
N GLY A 181 -16.55 -5.76 -0.76
CA GLY A 181 -16.57 -6.01 0.67
C GLY A 181 -15.34 -6.75 1.23
N GLN A 182 -14.40 -7.15 0.40
CA GLN A 182 -13.14 -7.73 0.87
C GLN A 182 -12.24 -6.64 1.45
N THR A 183 -11.46 -6.98 2.49
CA THR A 183 -10.47 -6.06 3.05
C THR A 183 -9.41 -5.72 2.02
N PHE A 184 -9.11 -4.43 1.89
CA PHE A 184 -8.00 -3.90 1.09
C PHE A 184 -6.79 -3.60 1.96
N ILE A 185 -6.98 -2.79 3.00
CA ILE A 185 -5.93 -2.39 3.95
C ILE A 185 -6.46 -2.59 5.36
N LYS A 186 -5.60 -3.11 6.24
CA LYS A 186 -5.85 -3.15 7.68
C LYS A 186 -4.67 -2.56 8.42
N VAL A 187 -4.93 -1.60 9.30
CA VAL A 187 -3.93 -0.92 10.14
C VAL A 187 -4.31 -1.10 11.59
N ASN A 188 -3.37 -1.60 12.40
CA ASN A 188 -3.51 -1.75 13.85
C ASN A 188 -2.25 -1.16 14.49
N GLY A 189 -2.35 0.06 14.97
CA GLY A 189 -1.19 0.78 15.51
C GLY A 189 -0.09 0.95 14.45
N VAL A 190 1.08 0.34 14.68
CA VAL A 190 2.23 0.39 13.76
C VAL A 190 2.25 -0.74 12.72
N ASN A 191 1.30 -1.65 12.80
CA ASN A 191 1.21 -2.81 11.93
C ASN A 191 0.24 -2.54 10.78
N SER A 192 0.57 -2.99 9.59
CA SER A 192 -0.28 -2.86 8.41
C SER A 192 -0.29 -4.11 7.56
N ARG A 193 -1.44 -4.38 6.95
CA ARG A 193 -1.63 -5.46 5.98
C ARG A 193 -2.38 -4.93 4.77
N PHE A 194 -1.94 -5.35 3.59
CA PHE A 194 -2.57 -5.07 2.31
C PHE A 194 -2.97 -6.39 1.68
N TYR A 195 -4.12 -6.41 1.06
CA TYR A 195 -4.68 -7.62 0.48
C TYR A 195 -4.95 -7.44 -1.01
N TYR A 196 -4.89 -8.53 -1.74
CA TYR A 196 -5.46 -8.64 -3.07
C TYR A 196 -6.98 -8.60 -2.99
N LYS A 197 -7.64 -8.31 -4.12
CA LYS A 197 -9.11 -8.26 -4.23
C LYS A 197 -9.82 -9.58 -3.92
N ASP A 198 -9.12 -10.70 -3.99
CA ASP A 198 -9.60 -12.03 -3.62
C ASP A 198 -9.40 -12.35 -2.11
N GLY A 199 -8.96 -11.36 -1.32
CA GLY A 199 -8.75 -11.48 0.12
C GLY A 199 -7.42 -12.10 0.52
N LYS A 200 -6.56 -12.48 -0.43
CA LYS A 200 -5.21 -13.00 -0.12
C LYS A 200 -4.26 -11.89 0.29
N LEU A 201 -3.34 -12.19 1.19
CA LEU A 201 -2.35 -11.23 1.69
C LEU A 201 -1.36 -10.87 0.57
N LEU A 202 -1.19 -9.57 0.33
CA LEU A 202 -0.19 -9.00 -0.58
C LEU A 202 1.06 -8.56 0.19
N TYR A 203 0.84 -7.88 1.31
CA TYR A 203 1.90 -7.25 2.11
C TYR A 203 1.52 -7.27 3.58
N GLU A 204 2.49 -7.47 4.44
CA GLU A 204 2.39 -7.19 5.86
C GLU A 204 3.62 -6.43 6.37
N SER A 205 3.36 -5.53 7.30
CA SER A 205 4.38 -4.90 8.15
C SER A 205 4.02 -5.13 9.60
N ASN A 206 4.99 -5.61 10.38
CA ASN A 206 4.83 -5.88 11.81
C ASN A 206 6.10 -5.42 12.54
N ASN A 207 5.97 -4.38 13.38
CA ASN A 207 7.09 -3.81 14.16
C ASN A 207 8.34 -3.50 13.31
N GLY A 208 8.15 -2.98 12.09
CA GLY A 208 9.24 -2.63 11.16
C GLY A 208 9.76 -3.79 10.31
N GLU A 209 9.29 -5.01 10.56
CA GLU A 209 9.49 -6.13 9.67
C GLU A 209 8.42 -6.12 8.59
N TRP A 210 8.80 -6.25 7.32
CA TRP A 210 7.84 -6.29 6.24
C TRP A 210 8.10 -7.45 5.28
N LYS A 211 7.00 -7.94 4.67
CA LYS A 211 6.98 -9.05 3.72
C LYS A 211 5.99 -8.80 2.61
N PHE A 212 6.33 -9.26 1.41
CA PHE A 212 5.43 -9.33 0.26
C PHE A 212 5.14 -10.79 -0.10
N PHE A 213 3.93 -11.03 -0.59
CA PHE A 213 3.43 -12.36 -0.96
C PHE A 213 2.85 -12.33 -2.38
N ASP A 214 2.98 -13.44 -3.12
CA ASP A 214 2.24 -13.66 -4.36
C ASP A 214 0.81 -14.15 -4.08
N ARG A 215 0.02 -14.28 -5.14
CA ARG A 215 -1.36 -14.77 -5.02
C ARG A 215 -1.47 -16.22 -4.54
N ASP A 216 -0.40 -17.00 -4.56
CA ASP A 216 -0.37 -18.35 -4.00
C ASP A 216 -0.03 -18.35 -2.51
N GLY A 217 0.16 -17.16 -1.91
CA GLY A 217 0.54 -16.98 -0.50
C GLY A 217 2.00 -17.25 -0.22
N LYS A 218 2.82 -17.38 -1.26
CA LYS A 218 4.25 -17.58 -1.12
C LYS A 218 4.93 -16.24 -0.88
N GLN A 219 5.76 -16.14 0.18
CA GLN A 219 6.60 -14.98 0.41
C GLN A 219 7.57 -14.77 -0.76
N ILE A 220 7.58 -13.58 -1.32
CA ILE A 220 8.43 -13.18 -2.44
C ILE A 220 9.63 -12.41 -1.93
N MET A 221 9.43 -11.53 -0.93
CA MET A 221 10.42 -10.58 -0.44
C MET A 221 10.17 -10.19 1.00
N SER A 222 11.24 -9.86 1.75
CA SER A 222 11.19 -9.26 3.08
C SER A 222 12.40 -8.34 3.33
N ASN A 223 12.34 -7.49 4.34
CA ASN A 223 13.50 -6.67 4.73
C ASN A 223 14.63 -7.47 5.40
N PHE A 224 14.41 -8.75 5.71
CA PHE A 224 15.45 -9.67 6.15
C PHE A 224 16.19 -10.34 4.99
N ASP A 225 15.64 -10.31 3.79
CA ASP A 225 16.31 -10.79 2.58
C ASP A 225 17.36 -9.74 2.16
N ASN A 226 18.32 -9.46 3.07
CA ASN A 226 19.43 -8.56 2.78
C ASN A 226 20.19 -9.09 1.56
N ILE A 227 20.05 -8.40 0.42
CA ILE A 227 20.83 -8.60 -0.80
C ILE A 227 22.34 -8.34 -0.56
N THR A 228 22.75 -8.04 0.69
CA THR A 228 24.15 -7.84 1.08
C THR A 228 25.00 -9.12 1.03
N ASP A 229 24.41 -10.31 0.89
CA ASP A 229 25.16 -11.56 0.71
C ASP A 229 25.57 -11.88 -0.75
N VAL A 230 25.48 -10.91 -1.67
CA VAL A 230 26.03 -11.04 -3.04
C VAL A 230 27.55 -11.29 -3.04
N LYS A 231 28.25 -11.03 -1.93
CA LYS A 231 29.67 -11.36 -1.75
C LYS A 231 30.01 -12.86 -1.72
N LYS A 232 29.01 -13.76 -1.72
CA LYS A 232 29.22 -15.22 -1.67
C LYS A 232 28.81 -15.97 -2.93
N LEU A 233 28.60 -15.28 -4.04
CA LEU A 233 28.26 -15.88 -5.34
C LEU A 233 29.49 -15.99 -6.28
N ASN A 234 30.69 -16.18 -5.71
CA ASN A 234 31.88 -16.62 -6.44
C ASN A 234 32.09 -18.12 -6.29
#